data_45b461f4223d1c8d306d3976ee2b590e
#
_entry.id   45b461f4223d1c8d306d3976ee2b590e
#
_cell.length_a   1.000
_cell.length_b   1.000
_cell.length_c   1.000
_cell.angle_alpha   90.00
_cell.angle_beta   90.00
_cell.angle_gamma   90.00
#
_symmetry.space_group_name_H-M   'P 1'
#
loop_
_entity.id
_entity.type
_entity.pdbx_description
1 polymer ?
#
loop_
_entity_poly.entity_id
_entity_poly.type
_entity_poly.pdbx_seq_one_letter_code
_entity_poly.pdbx_strand_id
1 'polypeptide(L)'
;MTGVSVNQFPAAGTVENSPYERLAALGIELPPPPPPIANFVTHVLEGNMLYLSGQGPREADGFLHAGKVGAGGVGVEQAYGHARLTGINLLSVMHEALGDLSRVKRVVKLLGMVNAVPDFEDHPSVINGCSDLLIEVFGPAGEHARSAVGFGSLPGNITVEIEAIVALHG
;
A
#
# COMPACT_ATOMS: atom_id res chain seq x y z
N MET A 1 10.40 28.44 40.19
CA MET A 1 9.96 28.77 38.81
C MET A 1 10.87 28.05 37.86
N THR A 2 10.46 26.87 37.41
CA THR A 2 11.23 26.01 36.52
C THR A 2 10.70 26.19 35.10
N GLY A 3 11.55 26.78 34.23
CA GLY A 3 11.23 27.02 32.83
C GLY A 3 11.09 25.70 32.06
N VAL A 4 9.95 25.55 31.39
CA VAL A 4 9.69 24.47 30.45
C VAL A 4 10.47 24.78 29.16
N SER A 5 11.45 23.94 28.84
CA SER A 5 12.19 23.98 27.58
C SER A 5 11.25 23.55 26.44
N VAL A 6 10.89 24.48 25.56
CA VAL A 6 10.22 24.17 24.29
C VAL A 6 11.22 23.48 23.38
N ASN A 7 10.97 22.21 23.07
CA ASN A 7 11.70 21.48 22.06
C ASN A 7 11.64 22.23 20.72
N GLN A 8 12.78 22.73 20.29
CA GLN A 8 12.96 23.29 18.96
C GLN A 8 12.92 22.14 17.94
N PHE A 9 11.94 22.19 17.04
CA PHE A 9 11.94 21.34 15.84
C PHE A 9 13.19 21.69 15.01
N PRO A 10 13.91 20.70 14.46
CA PRO A 10 15.06 20.99 13.61
C PRO A 10 14.62 21.76 12.37
N ALA A 11 15.39 22.79 12.06
CA ALA A 11 15.20 23.67 10.91
C ALA A 11 15.29 22.88 9.59
N ALA A 12 14.48 23.32 8.62
CA ALA A 12 14.45 22.86 7.23
C ALA A 12 15.86 22.76 6.61
N GLY A 13 16.15 21.61 5.98
CA GLY A 13 17.40 21.44 5.23
C GLY A 13 17.76 20.03 4.81
N THR A 14 16.90 19.04 4.95
CA THR A 14 17.09 17.75 4.27
C THR A 14 16.31 17.79 2.94
N VAL A 15 17.05 17.69 1.83
CA VAL A 15 16.45 17.36 0.54
C VAL A 15 15.71 16.03 0.76
N GLU A 16 14.41 16.11 0.92
CA GLU A 16 13.61 14.87 0.98
C GLU A 16 13.73 14.18 -0.37
N ASN A 17 14.28 12.97 -0.37
CA ASN A 17 14.37 12.16 -1.57
C ASN A 17 12.97 12.02 -2.18
N SER A 18 12.84 12.20 -3.46
CA SER A 18 11.60 12.00 -4.19
C SER A 18 11.10 10.55 -4.04
N PRO A 19 9.81 10.26 -4.24
CA PRO A 19 9.31 8.88 -4.24
C PRO A 19 10.08 7.98 -5.20
N TYR A 20 10.53 8.50 -6.34
CA TYR A 20 11.30 7.73 -7.33
C TYR A 20 12.73 7.43 -6.88
N GLU A 21 13.41 8.37 -6.21
CA GLU A 21 14.73 8.11 -5.62
C GLU A 21 14.65 7.05 -4.53
N ARG A 22 13.57 7.06 -3.73
CA ARG A 22 13.31 6.05 -2.71
C ARG A 22 13.01 4.68 -3.33
N LEU A 23 12.18 4.62 -4.38
CA LEU A 23 11.93 3.40 -5.15
C LEU A 23 13.23 2.82 -5.73
N ALA A 24 14.07 3.67 -6.33
CA ALA A 24 15.37 3.27 -6.88
C ALA A 24 16.30 2.71 -5.80
N ALA A 25 16.36 3.36 -4.63
CA ALA A 25 17.14 2.89 -3.47
C ALA A 25 16.66 1.53 -2.93
N LEU A 26 15.36 1.24 -3.05
CA LEU A 26 14.74 -0.04 -2.70
C LEU A 26 14.91 -1.11 -3.80
N GLY A 27 15.44 -0.74 -4.98
CA GLY A 27 15.53 -1.63 -6.14
C GLY A 27 14.19 -1.97 -6.77
N ILE A 28 13.18 -1.09 -6.59
CA ILE A 28 11.81 -1.31 -7.09
C ILE A 28 11.62 -0.57 -8.40
N GLU A 29 11.32 -1.31 -9.46
CA GLU A 29 10.77 -0.80 -10.71
C GLU A 29 9.26 -1.04 -10.71
N LEU A 30 8.48 0.02 -11.01
CA LEU A 30 7.03 -0.11 -11.06
C LEU A 30 6.61 -0.89 -12.31
N PRO A 31 5.92 -2.03 -12.17
CA PRO A 31 5.39 -2.76 -13.31
C PRO A 31 4.25 -1.95 -13.98
N PRO A 32 3.87 -2.30 -15.22
CA PRO A 32 2.61 -1.80 -15.79
C PRO A 32 1.44 -2.13 -14.85
N PRO A 33 0.51 -1.18 -14.61
CA PRO A 33 -0.60 -1.42 -13.71
C PRO A 33 -1.49 -2.57 -14.23
N PRO A 34 -2.02 -3.42 -13.34
CA PRO A 34 -2.91 -4.50 -13.73
C PRO A 34 -4.17 -3.96 -14.40
N PRO A 35 -4.61 -4.51 -15.54
CA PRO A 35 -5.87 -4.11 -16.15
C PRO A 35 -7.06 -4.51 -15.26
N PRO A 36 -8.19 -3.75 -15.31
CA PRO A 36 -9.41 -4.15 -14.61
C PRO A 36 -9.93 -5.48 -15.17
N ILE A 37 -10.33 -6.38 -14.26
CA ILE A 37 -10.80 -7.73 -14.62
C ILE A 37 -12.32 -7.83 -14.74
N ALA A 38 -13.04 -6.73 -14.46
CA ALA A 38 -14.51 -6.67 -14.46
C ALA A 38 -14.97 -5.26 -14.85
N ASN A 39 -16.26 -4.98 -14.68
CA ASN A 39 -16.85 -3.68 -15.01
C ASN A 39 -16.59 -2.64 -13.90
N PHE A 40 -15.34 -2.20 -13.78
CA PHE A 40 -14.90 -1.13 -12.89
C PHE A 40 -13.65 -0.44 -13.47
N VAL A 41 -13.21 0.67 -12.86
CA VAL A 41 -11.95 1.34 -13.17
C VAL A 41 -10.95 1.13 -12.05
N THR A 42 -9.66 1.18 -12.36
CA THR A 42 -8.59 0.98 -11.36
C THR A 42 -8.50 2.11 -10.35
N HIS A 43 -8.98 3.30 -10.72
CA HIS A 43 -8.98 4.48 -9.87
C HIS A 43 -10.06 5.49 -10.27
N VAL A 44 -10.41 6.35 -9.32
CA VAL A 44 -11.26 7.53 -9.55
C VAL A 44 -10.56 8.74 -8.91
N LEU A 45 -10.45 9.83 -9.67
CA LEU A 45 -9.99 11.12 -9.19
C LEU A 45 -11.19 12.03 -8.96
N GLU A 46 -11.41 12.47 -7.72
CA GLU A 46 -12.47 13.39 -7.35
C GLU A 46 -11.88 14.55 -6.54
N GLY A 47 -11.89 15.75 -7.12
CA GLY A 47 -11.20 16.91 -6.57
C GLY A 47 -9.70 16.62 -6.38
N ASN A 48 -9.22 16.71 -5.15
CA ASN A 48 -7.84 16.38 -4.78
C ASN A 48 -7.70 15.01 -4.10
N MET A 49 -8.68 14.12 -4.28
CA MET A 49 -8.68 12.77 -3.72
C MET A 49 -8.62 11.73 -4.82
N LEU A 50 -7.67 10.80 -4.70
CA LEU A 50 -7.54 9.64 -5.57
C LEU A 50 -8.01 8.40 -4.81
N TYR A 51 -9.01 7.73 -5.35
CA TYR A 51 -9.57 6.48 -4.85
C TYR A 51 -9.05 5.34 -5.71
N LEU A 52 -8.41 4.35 -5.10
CA LEU A 52 -7.84 3.19 -5.78
C LEU A 52 -8.68 1.97 -5.50
N SER A 53 -9.08 1.27 -6.55
CA SER A 53 -9.71 -0.04 -6.43
C SER A 53 -8.74 -1.07 -5.86
N GLY A 54 -9.29 -2.12 -5.25
CA GLY A 54 -8.51 -3.22 -4.68
C GLY A 54 -7.53 -3.83 -5.67
N GLN A 55 -6.29 -3.99 -5.22
CA GLN A 55 -5.24 -4.70 -5.95
C GLN A 55 -4.87 -5.97 -5.20
N GLY A 56 -4.43 -6.98 -5.94
CA GLY A 56 -3.89 -8.23 -5.40
C GLY A 56 -2.39 -8.37 -5.59
N PRO A 57 -1.80 -9.44 -5.06
CA PRO A 57 -0.36 -9.73 -5.16
C PRO A 57 -0.04 -10.33 -6.53
N ARG A 58 0.05 -9.47 -7.55
CA ARG A 58 0.33 -9.83 -8.94
C ARG A 58 1.76 -9.50 -9.31
N GLU A 59 2.48 -10.50 -9.82
CA GLU A 59 3.81 -10.34 -10.40
C GLU A 59 3.76 -9.65 -11.77
N ALA A 60 4.90 -9.15 -12.24
CA ALA A 60 5.01 -8.49 -13.53
C ALA A 60 4.65 -9.40 -14.73
N ASP A 61 4.89 -10.70 -14.60
CA ASP A 61 4.51 -11.72 -15.59
C ASP A 61 3.01 -12.11 -15.56
N GLY A 62 2.27 -11.55 -14.59
CA GLY A 62 0.85 -11.79 -14.39
C GLY A 62 0.50 -12.89 -13.40
N PHE A 63 1.48 -13.58 -12.81
CA PHE A 63 1.22 -14.60 -11.78
C PHE A 63 0.58 -13.96 -10.55
N LEU A 64 -0.47 -14.61 -10.01
CA LEU A 64 -1.18 -14.19 -8.81
C LEU A 64 -0.89 -15.15 -7.65
N HIS A 65 -0.42 -14.60 -6.54
CA HIS A 65 -0.23 -15.37 -5.31
C HIS A 65 -1.57 -15.65 -4.64
N ALA A 66 -1.92 -16.92 -4.53
CA ALA A 66 -3.20 -17.38 -4.02
C ALA A 66 -3.04 -18.30 -2.80
N GLY A 67 -4.12 -18.45 -2.05
CA GLY A 67 -4.23 -19.36 -0.91
C GLY A 67 -4.77 -18.68 0.35
N LYS A 68 -5.16 -19.50 1.33
CA LYS A 68 -5.57 -19.07 2.65
C LYS A 68 -4.35 -18.78 3.52
N VAL A 69 -4.38 -17.64 4.21
CA VAL A 69 -3.38 -17.29 5.22
C VAL A 69 -3.75 -17.91 6.56
N GLY A 70 -2.80 -18.56 7.21
CA GLY A 70 -3.00 -19.22 8.50
C GLY A 70 -2.62 -20.69 8.49
N ALA A 71 -3.05 -21.42 9.49
CA ALA A 71 -2.63 -22.79 9.74
C ALA A 71 -2.88 -23.72 8.53
N GLY A 72 -1.82 -24.40 8.05
CA GLY A 72 -1.87 -25.29 6.91
C GLY A 72 -1.92 -24.63 5.53
N GLY A 73 -1.82 -23.30 5.48
CA GLY A 73 -1.80 -22.50 4.27
C GLY A 73 -0.56 -21.59 4.17
N VAL A 74 -0.78 -20.38 3.67
CA VAL A 74 0.27 -19.35 3.52
C VAL A 74 0.66 -18.80 4.88
N GLY A 75 1.95 -18.78 5.19
CA GLY A 75 2.48 -18.21 6.44
C GLY A 75 2.46 -16.68 6.44
N VAL A 76 2.52 -16.07 7.64
CA VAL A 76 2.45 -14.62 7.85
C VAL A 76 3.56 -13.90 7.07
N GLU A 77 4.82 -14.37 7.15
CA GLU A 77 5.96 -13.76 6.47
C GLU A 77 5.78 -13.76 4.94
N GLN A 78 5.32 -14.87 4.39
CA GLN A 78 5.03 -14.97 2.96
C GLN A 78 3.87 -14.03 2.57
N ALA A 79 2.81 -13.98 3.37
CA ALA A 79 1.66 -13.11 3.15
C ALA A 79 2.03 -11.61 3.31
N TYR A 80 2.98 -11.26 4.19
CA TYR A 80 3.60 -9.94 4.26
C TYR A 80 4.27 -9.56 2.93
N GLY A 81 5.06 -10.48 2.35
CA GLY A 81 5.65 -10.29 1.01
C GLY A 81 4.59 -10.06 -0.06
N HIS A 82 3.47 -10.79 -0.01
CA HIS A 82 2.35 -10.60 -0.93
C HIS A 82 1.65 -9.25 -0.73
N ALA A 83 1.49 -8.78 0.50
CA ALA A 83 0.96 -7.44 0.78
C ALA A 83 1.91 -6.34 0.29
N ARG A 84 3.24 -6.54 0.40
CA ARG A 84 4.23 -5.62 -0.16
C ARG A 84 4.14 -5.55 -1.68
N LEU A 85 4.03 -6.69 -2.36
CA LEU A 85 3.82 -6.75 -3.81
C LEU A 85 2.52 -6.06 -4.22
N THR A 86 1.45 -6.24 -3.45
CA THR A 86 0.18 -5.52 -3.66
C THR A 86 0.37 -4.01 -3.53
N GLY A 87 1.19 -3.55 -2.59
CA GLY A 87 1.59 -2.15 -2.45
C GLY A 87 2.32 -1.61 -3.69
N ILE A 88 3.20 -2.41 -4.31
CA ILE A 88 3.87 -2.05 -5.58
C ILE A 88 2.82 -1.88 -6.70
N ASN A 89 1.84 -2.77 -6.78
CA ASN A 89 0.76 -2.66 -7.76
C ASN A 89 -0.11 -1.41 -7.53
N LEU A 90 -0.40 -1.05 -6.27
CA LEU A 90 -1.06 0.22 -5.94
C LEU A 90 -0.24 1.44 -6.37
N LEU A 91 1.09 1.44 -6.15
CA LEU A 91 1.98 2.50 -6.61
C LEU A 91 2.00 2.62 -8.14
N SER A 92 1.92 1.49 -8.85
CA SER A 92 1.82 1.49 -10.32
C SER A 92 0.52 2.14 -10.81
N VAL A 93 -0.62 1.84 -10.15
CA VAL A 93 -1.91 2.48 -10.46
C VAL A 93 -1.86 3.97 -10.12
N MET A 94 -1.25 4.37 -8.98
CA MET A 94 -1.07 5.79 -8.64
C MET A 94 -0.24 6.51 -9.70
N HIS A 95 0.86 5.89 -10.15
CA HIS A 95 1.73 6.46 -11.17
C HIS A 95 0.99 6.64 -12.51
N GLU A 96 0.23 5.64 -12.95
CA GLU A 96 -0.59 5.75 -14.17
C GLU A 96 -1.63 6.88 -14.05
N ALA A 97 -2.32 6.96 -12.91
CA ALA A 97 -3.37 7.95 -12.67
C ALA A 97 -2.84 9.39 -12.61
N LEU A 98 -1.65 9.58 -12.05
CA LEU A 98 -1.11 10.89 -11.72
C LEU A 98 0.00 11.36 -12.69
N GLY A 99 0.65 10.44 -13.39
CA GLY A 99 1.87 10.72 -14.16
C GLY A 99 3.11 10.99 -13.31
N ASP A 100 2.93 11.40 -12.05
CA ASP A 100 4.00 11.71 -11.11
C ASP A 100 3.57 11.43 -9.65
N LEU A 101 4.30 10.53 -8.96
CA LEU A 101 4.04 10.21 -7.55
C LEU A 101 4.34 11.36 -6.58
N SER A 102 5.12 12.36 -6.97
CA SER A 102 5.33 13.56 -6.16
C SER A 102 4.09 14.44 -5.98
N ARG A 103 3.02 14.18 -6.74
CA ARG A 103 1.70 14.78 -6.53
C ARG A 103 0.99 14.23 -5.29
N VAL A 104 1.44 13.11 -4.73
CA VAL A 104 0.86 12.53 -3.51
C VAL A 104 1.21 13.43 -2.32
N LYS A 105 0.20 14.03 -1.71
CA LYS A 105 0.31 14.80 -0.47
C LYS A 105 0.36 13.89 0.75
N ARG A 106 -0.47 12.84 0.73
CA ARG A 106 -0.57 11.87 1.84
C ARG A 106 -1.38 10.64 1.41
N VAL A 107 -0.95 9.46 1.84
CA VAL A 107 -1.83 8.30 1.91
C VAL A 107 -2.80 8.51 3.07
N VAL A 108 -4.11 8.48 2.81
CA VAL A 108 -5.15 8.80 3.82
C VAL A 108 -5.63 7.54 4.52
N LYS A 109 -5.97 6.52 3.73
CA LYS A 109 -6.59 5.29 4.23
C LYS A 109 -6.16 4.08 3.42
N LEU A 110 -5.95 2.95 4.11
CA LEU A 110 -5.92 1.62 3.52
C LEU A 110 -7.04 0.76 4.10
N LEU A 111 -7.65 -0.07 3.26
CA LEU A 111 -8.36 -1.26 3.68
C LEU A 111 -7.58 -2.47 3.18
N GLY A 112 -6.95 -3.20 4.10
CA GLY A 112 -6.25 -4.44 3.84
C GLY A 112 -7.11 -5.65 4.20
N MET A 113 -7.41 -6.46 3.21
CA MET A 113 -8.23 -7.66 3.30
C MET A 113 -7.33 -8.88 3.16
N VAL A 114 -7.37 -9.77 4.14
CA VAL A 114 -6.58 -11.02 4.16
C VAL A 114 -7.51 -12.20 3.94
N ASN A 115 -7.24 -13.03 2.95
CA ASN A 115 -7.93 -14.29 2.72
C ASN A 115 -7.47 -15.30 3.79
N ALA A 116 -8.09 -15.26 4.96
CA ALA A 116 -7.62 -15.96 6.14
C ALA A 116 -8.46 -17.18 6.49
N VAL A 117 -7.85 -18.13 7.21
CA VAL A 117 -8.62 -19.18 7.90
C VAL A 117 -9.42 -18.56 9.06
N PRO A 118 -10.54 -19.20 9.52
CA PRO A 118 -11.46 -18.57 10.47
C PRO A 118 -10.86 -18.16 11.82
N ASP A 119 -9.81 -18.84 12.26
CA ASP A 119 -9.11 -18.63 13.53
C ASP A 119 -7.81 -17.82 13.40
N PHE A 120 -7.57 -17.22 12.24
CA PHE A 120 -6.40 -16.36 12.04
C PHE A 120 -6.62 -14.98 12.67
N GLU A 121 -5.66 -14.50 13.46
CA GLU A 121 -5.79 -13.25 14.22
C GLU A 121 -4.73 -12.18 13.82
N ASP A 122 -3.67 -12.57 13.08
CA ASP A 122 -2.51 -11.73 12.83
C ASP A 122 -2.57 -10.95 11.50
N HIS A 123 -3.77 -10.47 11.14
CA HIS A 123 -4.01 -9.66 9.93
C HIS A 123 -3.13 -8.39 9.86
N PRO A 124 -2.92 -7.65 10.97
CA PRO A 124 -2.08 -6.46 10.94
C PRO A 124 -0.65 -6.74 10.47
N SER A 125 -0.04 -7.84 10.91
CA SER A 125 1.33 -8.23 10.52
C SER A 125 1.42 -8.52 9.03
N VAL A 126 0.40 -9.12 8.44
CA VAL A 126 0.33 -9.36 6.99
C VAL A 126 0.28 -8.02 6.23
N ILE A 127 -0.65 -7.14 6.58
CA ILE A 127 -0.87 -5.88 5.85
C ILE A 127 0.26 -4.86 6.08
N ASN A 128 1.08 -5.05 7.13
CA ASN A 128 2.31 -4.26 7.32
C ASN A 128 3.21 -4.27 6.07
N GLY A 129 3.24 -5.34 5.28
CA GLY A 129 4.02 -5.39 4.05
C GLY A 129 3.70 -4.23 3.09
N CYS A 130 2.44 -3.88 2.93
CA CYS A 130 2.01 -2.72 2.15
C CYS A 130 2.27 -1.39 2.89
N SER A 131 1.94 -1.32 4.18
CA SER A 131 2.09 -0.10 4.98
C SER A 131 3.54 0.35 5.07
N ASP A 132 4.46 -0.57 5.34
CA ASP A 132 5.90 -0.30 5.45
C ASP A 132 6.44 0.20 4.10
N LEU A 133 6.05 -0.42 2.99
CA LEU A 133 6.42 0.06 1.65
C LEU A 133 5.98 1.50 1.40
N LEU A 134 4.73 1.84 1.75
CA LEU A 134 4.22 3.20 1.53
C LEU A 134 4.97 4.24 2.38
N ILE A 135 5.36 3.88 3.60
CA ILE A 135 6.19 4.74 4.46
C ILE A 135 7.62 4.85 3.90
N GLU A 136 8.20 3.76 3.42
CA GLU A 136 9.51 3.78 2.75
C GLU A 136 9.52 4.69 1.52
N VAL A 137 8.44 4.67 0.71
CA VAL A 137 8.35 5.46 -0.54
C VAL A 137 7.98 6.92 -0.28
N PHE A 138 7.04 7.21 0.61
CA PHE A 138 6.52 8.58 0.82
C PHE A 138 7.00 9.22 2.12
N GLY A 139 7.76 8.52 2.97
CA GLY A 139 8.16 9.01 4.29
C GLY A 139 6.94 9.29 5.17
N PRO A 140 6.90 10.41 5.90
CA PRO A 140 5.76 10.77 6.77
C PRO A 140 4.42 10.89 6.03
N ALA A 141 4.44 11.17 4.72
CA ALA A 141 3.23 11.20 3.89
C ALA A 141 2.66 9.79 3.60
N GLY A 142 3.46 8.74 3.81
CA GLY A 142 3.02 7.34 3.74
C GLY A 142 2.29 6.85 4.98
N GLU A 143 2.38 7.54 6.12
CA GLU A 143 1.62 7.20 7.33
C GLU A 143 0.12 7.43 7.11
N HIS A 144 -0.70 6.42 7.43
CA HIS A 144 -2.11 6.39 7.05
C HIS A 144 -2.99 5.74 8.11
N ALA A 145 -4.30 6.06 8.09
CA ALA A 145 -5.30 5.31 8.81
C ALA A 145 -5.53 3.94 8.10
N ARG A 146 -5.76 2.88 8.86
CA ARG A 146 -5.88 1.53 8.29
C ARG A 146 -6.93 0.66 8.99
N SER A 147 -7.57 -0.20 8.20
CA SER A 147 -8.20 -1.43 8.70
C SER A 147 -7.48 -2.63 8.07
N ALA A 148 -7.13 -3.63 8.89
CA ALA A 148 -6.57 -4.91 8.45
C ALA A 148 -7.47 -6.02 9.00
N VAL A 149 -8.17 -6.71 8.10
CA VAL A 149 -9.28 -7.62 8.45
C VAL A 149 -9.22 -8.91 7.65
N GLY A 150 -9.79 -9.97 8.21
CA GLY A 150 -9.92 -11.26 7.55
C GLY A 150 -11.16 -11.36 6.71
N PHE A 151 -11.05 -11.98 5.55
CA PHE A 151 -12.14 -12.29 4.63
C PHE A 151 -12.27 -13.80 4.44
N GLY A 152 -13.51 -14.29 4.36
CA GLY A 152 -13.81 -15.69 4.11
C GLY A 152 -13.39 -16.16 2.72
N SER A 153 -13.32 -15.26 1.74
CA SER A 153 -12.79 -15.49 0.39
C SER A 153 -12.41 -14.18 -0.27
N LEU A 154 -11.46 -14.21 -1.20
CA LEU A 154 -11.12 -13.12 -2.10
C LEU A 154 -11.17 -13.61 -3.56
N PRO A 155 -11.38 -12.71 -4.54
CA PRO A 155 -11.40 -13.06 -5.95
C PRO A 155 -10.16 -13.84 -6.37
N GLY A 156 -10.29 -14.87 -7.19
CA GLY A 156 -9.15 -15.69 -7.62
C GLY A 156 -8.43 -16.41 -6.48
N ASN A 157 -9.04 -16.48 -5.28
CA ASN A 157 -8.42 -17.04 -4.07
C ASN A 157 -7.08 -16.36 -3.70
N ILE A 158 -6.86 -15.09 -4.10
CA ILE A 158 -5.64 -14.36 -3.75
C ILE A 158 -5.48 -14.26 -2.24
N THR A 159 -4.23 -14.13 -1.78
CA THR A 159 -3.91 -14.13 -0.35
C THR A 159 -4.32 -12.84 0.35
N VAL A 160 -4.19 -11.71 -0.35
CA VAL A 160 -4.56 -10.37 0.15
C VAL A 160 -5.15 -9.54 -0.98
N GLU A 161 -6.00 -8.59 -0.61
CA GLU A 161 -6.47 -7.51 -1.47
C GLU A 161 -6.40 -6.20 -0.70
N ILE A 162 -5.89 -5.13 -1.30
CA ILE A 162 -5.71 -3.85 -0.62
C ILE A 162 -6.20 -2.72 -1.50
N GLU A 163 -7.05 -1.85 -0.95
CA GLU A 163 -7.47 -0.59 -1.56
C GLU A 163 -6.93 0.61 -0.79
N ALA A 164 -6.84 1.75 -1.45
CA ALA A 164 -6.29 2.96 -0.86
C ALA A 164 -7.06 4.23 -1.24
N ILE A 165 -7.02 5.21 -0.35
CA ILE A 165 -7.45 6.59 -0.59
C ILE A 165 -6.24 7.49 -0.36
N VAL A 166 -5.98 8.37 -1.34
CA VAL A 166 -4.79 9.23 -1.36
C VAL A 166 -5.22 10.69 -1.58
N ALA A 167 -4.68 11.60 -0.77
CA ALA A 167 -4.82 13.04 -0.98
C ALA A 167 -3.67 13.57 -1.84
N LEU A 168 -3.97 14.52 -2.72
CA LEU A 168 -3.02 15.14 -3.63
C LEU A 168 -2.72 16.58 -3.23
N HIS A 169 -1.54 17.07 -3.64
CA HIS A 169 -1.28 18.50 -3.63
C HIS A 169 -2.22 19.20 -4.62
N GLY A 170 -2.70 20.39 -4.24
CA GLY A 170 -3.55 21.23 -5.08
C GLY A 170 -2.77 21.91 -6.21
#